data_779e4913bf8a3d0e6096721017834fb8
#
_entry.id   779e4913bf8a3d0e6096721017834fb8
#
_cell.length_a   1.000
_cell.length_b   1.000
_cell.length_c   1.000
_cell.angle_alpha   90.00
_cell.angle_beta   90.00
_cell.angle_gamma   90.00
#
_symmetry.space_group_name_H-M   'P 1'
#
loop_
_entity.id
_entity.type
_entity.pdbx_description
1 polymer ?
#
loop_
_entity_poly.entity_id
_entity_poly.type
_entity_poly.pdbx_seq_one_letter_code
_entity_poly.pdbx_strand_id
1 'polypeptide(L)'
;MIRVVISKGRITNNFFNTILEKGIVNKYIEYDRELQFFIGSEYILYINNSSDIIPVLEKDKADIGIIGSDKIKEVNDTNIVELLDLNTGICDFVLATLPTTNVTSIKSIATKYPNIAKEYLEALKMNCEIVKMNGSLEAAPLMGYADAIIDLVETGSTLKANGLVELTRFETISTKIITTKDKKNNKEIKKLINKLK
;
A
#
# COMPACT_ATOMS: atom_id res chain seq x y z
N MET A 1 3.12 26.60 -1.04
CA MET A 1 3.96 25.38 -0.98
C MET A 1 3.03 24.22 -0.70
N ILE A 2 3.04 23.17 -1.53
CA ILE A 2 2.22 21.96 -1.36
C ILE A 2 2.92 21.00 -0.41
N ARG A 3 2.17 20.51 0.56
CA ARG A 3 2.62 19.52 1.55
C ARG A 3 2.30 18.13 1.03
N VAL A 4 3.32 17.31 0.81
CA VAL A 4 3.21 15.93 0.34
C VAL A 4 3.60 14.99 1.46
N VAL A 5 2.77 14.01 1.78
CA VAL A 5 3.13 12.92 2.70
C VAL A 5 3.25 11.62 1.93
N ILE A 6 4.34 10.88 2.11
CA ILE A 6 4.63 9.66 1.36
C ILE A 6 4.91 8.48 2.29
N SER A 7 4.48 7.30 1.88
CA SER A 7 4.75 6.06 2.59
C SER A 7 6.22 5.68 2.54
N LYS A 8 6.80 5.42 3.72
CA LYS A 8 8.20 5.01 3.92
C LYS A 8 8.57 3.75 3.12
N GLY A 9 9.84 3.66 2.73
CA GLY A 9 10.46 2.48 2.12
C GLY A 9 10.34 2.48 0.61
N ARG A 10 9.95 1.33 0.01
CA ARG A 10 9.93 1.14 -1.45
C ARG A 10 9.15 2.21 -2.21
N ILE A 11 8.02 2.66 -1.68
CA ILE A 11 7.19 3.72 -2.31
C ILE A 11 7.97 5.03 -2.40
N THR A 12 8.69 5.43 -1.35
CA THR A 12 9.53 6.63 -1.38
C THR A 12 10.64 6.50 -2.42
N ASN A 13 11.35 5.36 -2.46
CA ASN A 13 12.43 5.14 -3.43
C ASN A 13 11.92 5.20 -4.87
N ASN A 14 10.80 4.54 -5.16
CA ASN A 14 10.18 4.57 -6.49
C ASN A 14 9.74 5.99 -6.87
N PHE A 15 9.18 6.74 -5.93
CA PHE A 15 8.77 8.12 -6.18
C PHE A 15 9.98 9.04 -6.46
N PHE A 16 11.08 8.89 -5.74
CA PHE A 16 12.30 9.66 -6.00
C PHE A 16 12.89 9.35 -7.38
N ASN A 17 12.85 8.10 -7.82
CA ASN A 17 13.19 7.74 -9.20
C ASN A 17 12.24 8.41 -10.20
N THR A 18 10.93 8.35 -9.96
CA THR A 18 9.94 8.94 -10.84
C THR A 18 10.15 10.46 -11.02
N ILE A 19 10.38 11.21 -9.95
CA ILE A 19 10.59 12.67 -10.06
C ILE A 19 11.92 13.03 -10.70
N LEU A 20 12.94 12.16 -10.59
CA LEU A 20 14.20 12.30 -11.31
C LEU A 20 14.01 12.07 -12.82
N GLU A 21 13.38 10.97 -13.20
CA GLU A 21 13.06 10.61 -14.60
C GLU A 21 12.19 11.67 -15.29
N LYS A 22 11.24 12.26 -14.54
CA LYS A 22 10.39 13.36 -15.04
C LYS A 22 11.08 14.74 -15.04
N GLY A 23 12.35 14.82 -14.61
CA GLY A 23 13.10 16.08 -14.58
C GLY A 23 12.56 17.10 -13.55
N ILE A 24 11.79 16.66 -12.57
CA ILE A 24 11.29 17.52 -11.47
C ILE A 24 12.44 17.87 -10.52
N VAL A 25 13.38 16.95 -10.36
CA VAL A 25 14.66 17.15 -9.67
C VAL A 25 15.83 16.82 -10.61
N ASN A 26 16.99 17.45 -10.38
CA ASN A 26 18.18 17.29 -11.24
C ASN A 26 19.11 16.17 -10.78
N LYS A 27 18.90 15.64 -9.57
CA LYS A 27 19.69 14.54 -9.00
C LYS A 27 18.81 13.67 -8.11
N TYR A 28 19.20 12.42 -7.93
CA TYR A 28 18.56 11.50 -7.01
C TYR A 28 18.59 12.03 -5.57
N ILE A 29 17.51 11.84 -4.83
CA ILE A 29 17.40 12.21 -3.42
C ILE A 29 17.77 10.99 -2.59
N GLU A 30 18.97 11.00 -2.03
CA GLU A 30 19.37 10.01 -1.04
C GLU A 30 18.79 10.39 0.33
N TYR A 31 18.33 9.41 1.08
CA TYR A 31 17.87 9.62 2.46
C TYR A 31 18.15 8.37 3.31
N ASP A 32 18.42 8.57 4.58
CA ASP A 32 18.61 7.52 5.60
C ASP A 32 17.57 7.68 6.71
N ARG A 33 17.68 8.72 7.49
CA ARG A 33 16.80 9.00 8.64
C ARG A 33 16.02 10.30 8.51
N GLU A 34 16.29 11.07 7.48
CA GLU A 34 15.57 12.30 7.20
C GLU A 34 14.14 11.98 6.83
N LEU A 35 13.21 12.71 7.44
CA LEU A 35 11.77 12.56 7.22
C LEU A 35 11.15 13.74 6.49
N GLN A 36 11.96 14.76 6.13
CA GLN A 36 11.48 15.97 5.47
C GLN A 36 12.44 16.39 4.36
N PHE A 37 11.87 16.73 3.20
CA PHE A 37 12.62 17.18 2.02
C PHE A 37 11.92 18.35 1.36
N PHE A 38 12.71 19.29 0.85
CA PHE A 38 12.24 20.37 -0.01
C PHE A 38 12.52 20.01 -1.48
N ILE A 39 11.49 20.05 -2.32
CA ILE A 39 11.60 19.84 -3.76
C ILE A 39 11.33 21.19 -4.43
N GLY A 40 12.41 21.87 -4.79
CA GLY A 40 12.36 23.28 -5.20
C GLY A 40 11.77 24.18 -4.10
N SER A 41 11.14 25.27 -4.51
CA SER A 41 10.40 26.17 -3.62
C SER A 41 8.90 25.84 -3.54
N GLU A 42 8.44 24.86 -4.33
CA GLU A 42 7.00 24.59 -4.53
C GLU A 42 6.47 23.50 -3.60
N TYR A 43 7.30 22.50 -3.23
CA TYR A 43 6.83 21.31 -2.50
C TYR A 43 7.67 21.03 -1.26
N ILE A 44 7.01 20.54 -0.22
CA ILE A 44 7.64 19.93 0.96
C ILE A 44 7.11 18.51 1.10
N LEU A 45 8.02 17.54 1.20
CA LEU A 45 7.71 16.12 1.29
C LEU A 45 8.03 15.62 2.71
N TYR A 46 7.09 14.87 3.28
CA TYR A 46 7.23 14.20 4.57
C TYR A 46 7.14 12.70 4.38
N ILE A 47 8.10 11.95 4.94
CA ILE A 47 8.08 10.48 4.95
C ILE A 47 7.41 10.00 6.23
N ASN A 48 6.41 9.11 6.11
CA ASN A 48 5.68 8.57 7.25
C ASN A 48 5.33 7.08 7.03
N ASN A 49 4.78 6.43 8.04
CA ASN A 49 4.23 5.09 7.91
C ASN A 49 2.97 5.10 7.02
N SER A 50 2.74 4.04 6.28
CA SER A 50 1.60 3.94 5.37
C SER A 50 0.24 4.09 6.09
N SER A 51 0.12 3.60 7.33
CA SER A 51 -1.09 3.74 8.15
C SER A 51 -1.45 5.17 8.51
N ASP A 52 -0.48 6.10 8.48
CA ASP A 52 -0.66 7.47 8.94
C ASP A 52 -0.96 8.45 7.80
N ILE A 53 -0.81 8.02 6.54
CA ILE A 53 -0.97 8.89 5.36
C ILE A 53 -2.40 9.46 5.30
N ILE A 54 -3.43 8.60 5.35
CA ILE A 54 -4.83 9.03 5.29
C ILE A 54 -5.21 9.90 6.50
N PRO A 55 -4.93 9.51 7.75
CA PRO A 55 -5.17 10.37 8.92
C PRO A 55 -4.50 11.74 8.86
N VAL A 56 -3.30 11.83 8.27
CA VAL A 56 -2.59 13.11 8.10
C VAL A 56 -3.30 14.02 7.10
N LEU A 57 -3.84 13.45 5.99
CA LEU A 57 -4.65 14.19 5.01
C LEU A 57 -5.95 14.68 5.63
N GLU A 58 -6.69 13.83 6.34
CA GLU A 58 -7.96 14.16 6.99
C GLU A 58 -7.84 15.29 8.02
N LYS A 59 -6.69 15.34 8.72
CA LYS A 59 -6.39 16.42 9.68
C LYS A 59 -5.82 17.69 9.05
N ASP A 60 -5.83 17.79 7.72
CA ASP A 60 -5.27 18.91 6.96
C ASP A 60 -3.79 19.22 7.29
N LYS A 61 -2.99 18.17 7.54
CA LYS A 61 -1.55 18.32 7.79
C LYS A 61 -0.72 18.11 6.52
N ALA A 62 -1.31 17.50 5.48
CA ALA A 62 -0.77 17.43 4.13
C ALA A 62 -1.87 17.72 3.10
N ASP A 63 -1.45 17.99 1.86
CA ASP A 63 -2.34 18.29 0.74
C ASP A 63 -2.44 17.11 -0.21
N ILE A 64 -1.38 16.29 -0.28
CA ILE A 64 -1.27 15.10 -1.14
C ILE A 64 -0.69 13.96 -0.32
N GLY A 65 -1.24 12.75 -0.52
CA GLY A 65 -0.68 11.48 -0.04
C GLY A 65 -0.16 10.63 -1.18
N ILE A 66 0.98 9.94 -0.96
CA ILE A 66 1.52 8.94 -1.88
C ILE A 66 1.61 7.61 -1.13
N ILE A 67 0.80 6.63 -1.55
CA ILE A 67 0.51 5.42 -0.78
C ILE A 67 0.14 4.26 -1.71
N GLY A 68 0.28 3.02 -1.24
CA GLY A 68 -0.24 1.84 -1.94
C GLY A 68 -1.76 1.79 -1.92
N SER A 69 -2.37 1.35 -3.01
CA SER A 69 -3.82 1.22 -3.12
C SER A 69 -4.42 0.19 -2.15
N ASP A 70 -3.60 -0.72 -1.61
CA ASP A 70 -3.95 -1.62 -0.51
C ASP A 70 -4.49 -0.86 0.72
N LYS A 71 -3.82 0.22 1.10
CA LYS A 71 -4.25 1.03 2.26
C LYS A 71 -5.50 1.85 1.99
N ILE A 72 -5.64 2.35 0.76
CA ILE A 72 -6.84 3.09 0.35
C ILE A 72 -8.06 2.18 0.46
N LYS A 73 -7.96 0.95 -0.08
CA LYS A 73 -9.03 -0.05 -0.04
C LYS A 73 -9.32 -0.54 1.37
N GLU A 74 -8.28 -0.86 2.14
CA GLU A 74 -8.45 -1.35 3.51
C GLU A 74 -9.15 -0.32 4.41
N VAL A 75 -8.84 0.97 4.27
CA VAL A 75 -9.49 2.04 5.04
C VAL A 75 -10.87 2.37 4.48
N ASN A 76 -11.04 2.32 3.15
CA ASN A 76 -12.28 2.61 2.42
C ASN A 76 -12.92 3.96 2.80
N ASP A 77 -12.08 4.99 2.97
CA ASP A 77 -12.54 6.33 3.34
C ASP A 77 -13.14 7.05 2.13
N THR A 78 -14.41 7.39 2.23
CA THR A 78 -15.15 8.07 1.17
C THR A 78 -14.69 9.50 0.90
N ASN A 79 -13.93 10.13 1.83
CA ASN A 79 -13.39 11.49 1.64
C ASN A 79 -12.10 11.50 0.81
N ILE A 80 -11.45 10.36 0.63
CA ILE A 80 -10.21 10.22 -0.14
C ILE A 80 -10.52 10.06 -1.63
N VAL A 81 -9.74 10.75 -2.47
CA VAL A 81 -9.84 10.74 -3.93
C VAL A 81 -8.48 10.40 -4.54
N GLU A 82 -8.46 9.43 -5.42
CA GLU A 82 -7.30 9.12 -6.24
C GLU A 82 -7.14 10.17 -7.35
N LEU A 83 -5.92 10.69 -7.52
CA LEU A 83 -5.57 11.69 -8.54
C LEU A 83 -4.76 11.09 -9.68
N LEU A 84 -3.88 10.14 -9.37
CA LEU A 84 -2.97 9.52 -10.34
C LEU A 84 -2.53 8.15 -9.85
N ASP A 85 -2.47 7.17 -10.75
CA ASP A 85 -1.72 5.94 -10.57
C ASP A 85 -0.30 6.14 -11.09
N LEU A 86 0.70 5.91 -10.24
CA LEU A 86 2.10 5.98 -10.65
C LEU A 86 2.59 4.71 -11.35
N ASN A 87 1.77 3.64 -11.36
CA ASN A 87 2.11 2.34 -11.92
C ASN A 87 3.45 1.78 -11.40
N THR A 88 3.78 2.07 -10.15
CA THR A 88 5.00 1.61 -9.47
C THR A 88 4.64 0.81 -8.21
N GLY A 89 5.59 0.00 -7.72
CA GLY A 89 5.39 -0.79 -6.51
C GLY A 89 4.30 -1.86 -6.67
N ILE A 90 4.15 -2.39 -7.90
CA ILE A 90 3.11 -3.36 -8.25
C ILE A 90 3.32 -4.64 -7.44
N CYS A 91 2.27 -5.13 -6.83
CA CYS A 91 2.18 -6.41 -6.15
C CYS A 91 0.72 -6.89 -6.13
N ASP A 92 0.52 -8.17 -5.81
CA ASP A 92 -0.82 -8.75 -5.79
C ASP A 92 -1.19 -9.24 -4.40
N PHE A 93 -2.48 -9.17 -4.05
CA PHE A 93 -3.00 -9.94 -2.94
C PHE A 93 -3.04 -11.42 -3.27
N VAL A 94 -2.52 -12.23 -2.36
CA VAL A 94 -2.41 -13.67 -2.50
C VAL A 94 -3.03 -14.35 -1.28
N LEU A 95 -3.81 -15.40 -1.53
CA LEU A 95 -4.16 -16.40 -0.53
C LEU A 95 -3.10 -17.50 -0.59
N ALA A 96 -2.41 -17.75 0.52
CA ALA A 96 -1.35 -18.76 0.61
C ALA A 96 -1.48 -19.60 1.89
N THR A 97 -1.00 -20.86 1.82
CA THR A 97 -1.05 -21.81 2.93
C THR A 97 0.10 -22.81 2.87
N LEU A 98 0.20 -23.72 3.82
CA LEU A 98 1.12 -24.85 3.77
C LEU A 98 0.69 -25.85 2.69
N PRO A 99 1.64 -26.52 1.99
CA PRO A 99 1.33 -27.50 0.94
C PRO A 99 0.46 -28.68 1.39
N THR A 100 0.50 -28.98 2.70
CA THR A 100 -0.26 -30.08 3.32
C THR A 100 -1.70 -29.70 3.69
N THR A 101 -2.05 -28.40 3.63
CA THR A 101 -3.39 -27.92 3.99
C THR A 101 -4.39 -28.16 2.85
N ASN A 102 -5.47 -28.85 3.13
CA ASN A 102 -6.56 -28.97 2.16
C ASN A 102 -7.33 -27.65 2.13
N VAL A 103 -7.51 -27.09 0.93
CA VAL A 103 -8.19 -25.80 0.70
C VAL A 103 -9.59 -25.79 1.32
N THR A 104 -10.33 -26.92 1.25
CA THR A 104 -11.68 -27.05 1.81
C THR A 104 -11.68 -27.10 3.34
N SER A 105 -10.55 -27.30 3.97
CA SER A 105 -10.40 -27.32 5.43
C SER A 105 -9.95 -26.00 6.05
N ILE A 106 -9.68 -24.98 5.25
CA ILE A 106 -9.29 -23.63 5.72
C ILE A 106 -10.47 -23.02 6.49
N LYS A 107 -10.26 -22.74 7.78
CA LYS A 107 -11.24 -22.13 8.69
C LYS A 107 -10.78 -20.80 9.25
N SER A 108 -9.48 -20.51 9.18
CA SER A 108 -8.87 -19.28 9.71
C SER A 108 -7.82 -18.71 8.76
N ILE A 109 -7.81 -17.37 8.62
CA ILE A 109 -6.91 -16.65 7.70
C ILE A 109 -6.29 -15.47 8.44
N ALA A 110 -4.95 -15.46 8.54
CA ALA A 110 -4.23 -14.35 9.11
C ALA A 110 -3.95 -13.26 8.05
N THR A 111 -4.14 -12.00 8.40
CA THR A 111 -3.93 -10.88 7.48
C THR A 111 -3.69 -9.54 8.20
N LYS A 112 -3.02 -8.61 7.52
CA LYS A 112 -2.94 -7.18 7.88
C LYS A 112 -4.12 -6.36 7.32
N TYR A 113 -4.95 -7.00 6.49
CA TYR A 113 -5.99 -6.37 5.68
C TYR A 113 -7.35 -7.04 5.90
N PRO A 114 -7.93 -6.92 7.11
CA PRO A 114 -9.16 -7.62 7.44
C PRO A 114 -10.36 -7.24 6.58
N ASN A 115 -10.47 -5.99 6.13
CA ASN A 115 -11.58 -5.56 5.29
C ASN A 115 -11.48 -6.14 3.88
N ILE A 116 -10.30 -6.10 3.28
CA ILE A 116 -10.03 -6.70 1.96
C ILE A 116 -10.22 -8.22 2.01
N ALA A 117 -9.71 -8.87 3.06
CA ALA A 117 -9.89 -10.31 3.24
C ALA A 117 -11.38 -10.68 3.37
N LYS A 118 -12.15 -9.89 4.11
CA LYS A 118 -13.59 -10.11 4.27
C LYS A 118 -14.31 -10.03 2.92
N GLU A 119 -14.09 -8.98 2.14
CA GLU A 119 -14.69 -8.84 0.80
C GLU A 119 -14.34 -10.02 -0.11
N TYR A 120 -13.09 -10.45 -0.10
CA TYR A 120 -12.63 -11.57 -0.91
C TYR A 120 -13.27 -12.89 -0.50
N LEU A 121 -13.35 -13.19 0.80
CA LEU A 121 -13.96 -14.41 1.33
C LEU A 121 -15.47 -14.45 1.09
N GLU A 122 -16.15 -13.32 1.23
CA GLU A 122 -17.59 -13.19 0.92
C GLU A 122 -17.87 -13.49 -0.56
N ALA A 123 -17.03 -12.97 -1.49
CA ALA A 123 -17.14 -13.25 -2.91
C ALA A 123 -16.96 -14.75 -3.24
N LEU A 124 -16.09 -15.45 -2.50
CA LEU A 124 -15.88 -16.89 -2.63
C LEU A 124 -16.90 -17.74 -1.83
N LYS A 125 -17.79 -17.11 -1.04
CA LYS A 125 -18.70 -17.79 -0.11
C LYS A 125 -17.96 -18.68 0.90
N MET A 126 -16.74 -18.30 1.28
CA MET A 126 -15.93 -18.97 2.29
C MET A 126 -16.25 -18.40 3.67
N ASN A 127 -16.60 -19.26 4.61
CA ASN A 127 -16.79 -18.88 6.00
C ASN A 127 -15.54 -19.19 6.82
N CYS A 128 -14.62 -18.22 6.88
CA CYS A 128 -13.35 -18.32 7.61
C CYS A 128 -13.27 -17.23 8.67
N GLU A 129 -12.67 -17.57 9.81
CA GLU A 129 -12.27 -16.57 10.81
C GLU A 129 -11.13 -15.71 10.26
N ILE A 130 -11.23 -14.38 10.40
CA ILE A 130 -10.16 -13.44 10.02
C ILE A 130 -9.37 -13.09 11.28
N VAL A 131 -8.10 -13.50 11.30
CA VAL A 131 -7.15 -13.25 12.37
C VAL A 131 -6.28 -12.05 12.00
N LYS A 132 -6.51 -10.90 12.61
CA LYS A 132 -5.70 -9.71 12.34
C LYS A 132 -4.30 -9.84 12.96
N MET A 133 -3.28 -9.68 12.12
CA MET A 133 -1.86 -9.62 12.52
C MET A 133 -1.18 -8.40 11.91
N ASN A 134 -0.08 -7.93 12.54
CA ASN A 134 0.62 -6.72 12.10
C ASN A 134 1.94 -6.99 11.37
N GLY A 135 2.44 -8.21 11.34
CA GLY A 135 3.70 -8.59 10.69
C GLY A 135 3.94 -10.07 10.64
N SER A 136 4.91 -10.50 9.83
CA SER A 136 5.36 -11.90 9.72
C SER A 136 4.21 -12.90 9.56
N LEU A 137 3.30 -12.60 8.61
CA LEU A 137 2.09 -13.42 8.39
C LEU A 137 2.43 -14.87 8.06
N GLU A 138 3.55 -15.10 7.37
CA GLU A 138 4.02 -16.43 6.97
C GLU A 138 4.26 -17.35 8.17
N ALA A 139 4.52 -16.79 9.35
CA ALA A 139 4.67 -17.55 10.57
C ALA A 139 3.34 -18.13 11.09
N ALA A 140 2.19 -17.53 10.75
CA ALA A 140 0.90 -17.95 11.28
C ALA A 140 0.54 -19.40 10.93
N PRO A 141 0.65 -19.87 9.68
CA PRO A 141 0.42 -21.27 9.35
C PRO A 141 1.46 -22.22 9.97
N LEU A 142 2.72 -21.77 10.05
CA LEU A 142 3.80 -22.57 10.64
C LEU A 142 3.59 -22.86 12.12
N MET A 143 3.01 -21.89 12.85
CA MET A 143 2.70 -22.02 14.27
C MET A 143 1.32 -22.67 14.53
N GLY A 144 0.54 -22.97 13.50
CA GLY A 144 -0.86 -23.38 13.65
C GLY A 144 -1.78 -22.29 14.22
N TYR A 145 -1.40 -21.01 14.07
CA TYR A 145 -2.17 -19.86 14.55
C TYR A 145 -3.30 -19.49 13.56
N ALA A 146 -3.12 -19.77 12.29
CA ALA A 146 -4.14 -19.69 11.25
C ALA A 146 -3.84 -20.75 10.16
N ASP A 147 -4.86 -21.20 9.43
CA ASP A 147 -4.69 -22.22 8.40
C ASP A 147 -4.06 -21.64 7.11
N ALA A 148 -4.29 -20.36 6.84
CA ALA A 148 -3.82 -19.66 5.66
C ALA A 148 -3.53 -18.19 5.95
N ILE A 149 -2.96 -17.50 4.97
CA ILE A 149 -2.72 -16.04 5.02
C ILE A 149 -3.27 -15.36 3.78
N ILE A 150 -3.66 -14.09 3.95
CA ILE A 150 -3.83 -13.14 2.85
C ILE A 150 -2.82 -12.02 3.05
N ASP A 151 -1.88 -11.87 2.12
CA ASP A 151 -0.86 -10.81 2.15
C ASP A 151 -0.51 -10.34 0.73
N LEU A 152 0.22 -9.23 0.67
CA LEU A 152 0.77 -8.69 -0.58
C LEU A 152 2.03 -9.43 -0.99
N VAL A 153 2.06 -9.86 -2.24
CA VAL A 153 3.16 -10.62 -2.81
C VAL A 153 3.61 -9.98 -4.13
N GLU A 154 4.88 -9.67 -4.22
CA GLU A 154 5.52 -9.21 -5.45
C GLU A 154 6.09 -10.39 -6.24
N THR A 155 7.07 -11.08 -5.69
CA THR A 155 7.79 -12.20 -6.34
C THR A 155 7.48 -13.58 -5.75
N GLY A 156 6.86 -13.63 -4.59
CA GLY A 156 6.61 -14.87 -3.85
C GLY A 156 7.82 -15.48 -3.13
N SER A 157 8.97 -14.80 -3.16
CA SER A 157 10.20 -15.32 -2.54
C SER A 157 10.06 -15.57 -1.03
N THR A 158 9.38 -14.69 -0.30
CA THR A 158 9.13 -14.84 1.14
C THR A 158 8.22 -16.03 1.43
N LEU A 159 7.15 -16.21 0.67
CA LEU A 159 6.27 -17.39 0.79
C LEU A 159 7.07 -18.68 0.60
N LYS A 160 7.84 -18.75 -0.50
CA LYS A 160 8.67 -19.90 -0.82
C LYS A 160 9.72 -20.19 0.25
N ALA A 161 10.39 -19.16 0.78
CA ALA A 161 11.41 -19.30 1.83
C ALA A 161 10.81 -19.87 3.14
N ASN A 162 9.52 -19.64 3.38
CA ASN A 162 8.79 -20.16 4.54
C ASN A 162 7.94 -21.40 4.21
N GLY A 163 8.13 -22.04 3.05
CA GLY A 163 7.45 -23.25 2.68
C GLY A 163 5.96 -23.12 2.40
N LEU A 164 5.45 -21.91 2.16
CA LEU A 164 4.06 -21.67 1.79
C LEU A 164 3.90 -21.76 0.28
N VAL A 165 2.70 -22.16 -0.15
CA VAL A 165 2.27 -22.18 -1.54
C VAL A 165 1.13 -21.20 -1.78
N GLU A 166 1.19 -20.52 -2.90
CA GLU A 166 0.09 -19.67 -3.37
C GLU A 166 -1.08 -20.55 -3.84
N LEU A 167 -2.27 -20.27 -3.34
CA LEU A 167 -3.51 -20.86 -3.82
C LEU A 167 -4.13 -20.03 -4.93
N THR A 168 -4.13 -18.71 -4.77
CA THR A 168 -4.68 -17.79 -5.75
C THR A 168 -4.13 -16.37 -5.57
N ARG A 169 -4.04 -15.63 -6.68
CA ARG A 169 -3.83 -14.18 -6.74
C ARG A 169 -5.13 -13.53 -7.17
N PHE A 170 -5.56 -12.46 -6.50
CA PHE A 170 -6.90 -11.95 -6.75
C PHE A 170 -7.00 -10.44 -6.98
N GLU A 171 -6.00 -9.66 -6.61
CA GLU A 171 -6.07 -8.23 -6.78
C GLU A 171 -4.67 -7.60 -6.91
N THR A 172 -4.49 -6.78 -7.95
CA THR A 172 -3.23 -6.05 -8.18
C THR A 172 -3.27 -4.68 -7.52
N ILE A 173 -2.20 -4.35 -6.82
CA ILE A 173 -1.99 -3.10 -6.08
C ILE A 173 -0.86 -2.31 -6.75
N SER A 174 -1.01 -0.98 -6.76
CA SER A 174 0.01 -0.04 -7.24
C SER A 174 0.10 1.18 -6.33
N THR A 175 1.12 2.02 -6.54
CA THR A 175 1.26 3.29 -5.83
C THR A 175 0.34 4.35 -6.41
N LYS A 176 -0.46 4.97 -5.56
CA LYS A 176 -1.41 6.03 -5.92
C LYS A 176 -1.02 7.37 -5.31
N ILE A 177 -1.34 8.43 -6.02
CA ILE A 177 -1.40 9.79 -5.48
C ILE A 177 -2.84 10.08 -5.11
N ILE A 178 -3.05 10.49 -3.87
CA ILE A 178 -4.37 10.76 -3.29
C ILE A 178 -4.44 12.16 -2.69
N THR A 179 -5.66 12.63 -2.52
CA THR A 179 -5.99 13.86 -1.78
C THR A 179 -7.38 13.75 -1.17
N THR A 180 -7.80 14.73 -0.39
CA THR A 180 -9.17 14.85 0.11
C THR A 180 -10.09 15.50 -0.93
N LYS A 181 -11.40 15.22 -0.86
CA LYS A 181 -12.40 15.73 -1.83
C LYS A 181 -12.39 17.25 -1.98
N ASP A 182 -12.22 17.98 -0.87
CA ASP A 182 -12.18 19.44 -0.85
C ASP A 182 -10.98 20.01 -1.62
N LYS A 183 -9.85 19.30 -1.63
CA LYS A 183 -8.61 19.71 -2.32
C LYS A 183 -8.47 19.21 -3.76
N LYS A 184 -9.33 18.32 -4.23
CA LYS A 184 -9.29 17.72 -5.58
C LYS A 184 -9.11 18.76 -6.71
N ASN A 185 -9.69 19.94 -6.55
CA ASN A 185 -9.67 21.00 -7.56
C ASN A 185 -8.58 22.05 -7.36
N ASN A 186 -7.69 21.88 -6.39
CA ASN A 186 -6.59 22.79 -6.13
C ASN A 186 -5.66 22.89 -7.36
N LYS A 187 -5.39 24.10 -7.82
CA LYS A 187 -4.61 24.38 -9.03
C LYS A 187 -3.15 23.91 -8.92
N GLU A 188 -2.54 24.08 -7.76
CA GLU A 188 -1.14 23.68 -7.54
C GLU A 188 -1.00 22.15 -7.47
N ILE A 189 -1.99 21.45 -6.91
CA ILE A 189 -2.07 19.98 -6.94
C ILE A 189 -2.17 19.52 -8.41
N LYS A 190 -3.08 20.08 -9.19
CA LYS A 190 -3.22 19.76 -10.62
C LYS A 190 -1.94 19.99 -11.41
N LYS A 191 -1.19 21.06 -11.10
CA LYS A 191 0.11 21.34 -11.72
C LYS A 191 1.13 20.24 -11.44
N LEU A 192 1.23 19.75 -10.18
CA LEU A 192 2.11 18.64 -9.83
C LEU A 192 1.70 17.35 -10.55
N ILE A 193 0.40 17.01 -10.54
CA ILE A 193 -0.13 15.83 -11.23
C ILE A 193 0.21 15.84 -12.73
N ASN A 194 0.11 17.01 -13.37
CA ASN A 194 0.45 17.14 -14.80
C ASN A 194 1.96 16.98 -15.07
N LYS A 195 2.83 17.36 -14.13
CA LYS A 195 4.29 17.12 -14.24
C LYS A 195 4.64 15.64 -14.07
N LEU A 196 3.81 14.86 -13.36
CA LEU A 196 4.03 13.45 -13.07
C LEU A 196 3.44 12.49 -14.13
N LYS A 197 2.53 12.96 -14.96
CA LYS A 197 2.02 12.23 -16.13
C LYS A 197 3.05 12.19 -17.26
#